data_341fab91632d8349c2d45592c93781ad
#
_entry.id   341fab91632d8349c2d45592c93781ad
#
_cell.length_a   1.000
_cell.length_b   1.000
_cell.length_c   1.000
_cell.angle_alpha   90.00
_cell.angle_beta   90.00
_cell.angle_gamma   90.00
#
_symmetry.space_group_name_H-M   'P 1'
#
loop_
_entity.id
_entity.type
_entity.pdbx_description
1 polymer ?
#
loop_
_entity_poly.entity_id
_entity_poly.type
_entity_poly.pdbx_seq_one_letter_code
_entity_poly.pdbx_strand_id
1 'polypeptide(L)'
;MLTIKDGEFKMDGKSFRIYSGSMHYFRIMPEYWENRLRKLKAAGFNTVETYVCWNMHEPRKGAFDFTGRFDIRRFIKTAQEVGLYAIVRPGSYICAEWDFGGLPAWLLKDRNMRLRCAYPEYLQHVSDFYHRLFEEIGDLQQSEGGNIIAMQIENEYGSYGNEKEYLRYIEKLMLDCGTKVMLFTSDGDDNSMLSGGTLPDVFKTLNFGSRASEI
;
A
#
# COMPACT_ATOMS: atom_id res chain seq x y z
N MET A 1 -3.48 -2.57 -19.13
CA MET A 1 -2.68 -2.72 -17.91
C MET A 1 -1.69 -1.57 -17.82
N LEU A 2 -1.41 -1.07 -16.60
CA LEU A 2 -0.42 -0.02 -16.38
C LEU A 2 1.00 -0.55 -16.66
N THR A 3 1.76 0.17 -17.46
CA THR A 3 3.17 -0.14 -17.79
C THR A 3 3.97 1.15 -17.85
N ILE A 4 5.30 1.04 -17.80
CA ILE A 4 6.22 2.16 -18.05
C ILE A 4 6.93 1.88 -19.37
N LYS A 5 6.86 2.82 -20.30
CA LYS A 5 7.56 2.76 -21.59
C LYS A 5 8.03 4.14 -21.98
N ASP A 6 9.29 4.25 -22.40
CA ASP A 6 9.92 5.51 -22.81
C ASP A 6 9.83 6.61 -21.74
N GLY A 7 9.96 6.25 -20.44
CA GLY A 7 9.87 7.16 -19.32
C GLY A 7 8.46 7.64 -18.97
N GLU A 8 7.42 7.08 -19.58
CA GLU A 8 6.03 7.46 -19.35
C GLU A 8 5.17 6.28 -18.89
N PHE A 9 4.19 6.55 -18.03
CA PHE A 9 3.12 5.60 -17.77
C PHE A 9 2.23 5.43 -19.00
N LYS A 10 1.92 4.18 -19.30
CA LYS A 10 0.95 3.80 -20.34
C LYS A 10 -0.14 2.94 -19.71
N MET A 11 -1.39 3.29 -20.00
CA MET A 11 -2.57 2.49 -19.67
C MET A 11 -3.08 1.86 -20.96
N ASP A 12 -2.97 0.54 -21.07
CA ASP A 12 -3.35 -0.19 -22.29
C ASP A 12 -2.72 0.40 -23.57
N GLY A 13 -1.43 0.73 -23.46
CA GLY A 13 -0.62 1.30 -24.54
C GLY A 13 -0.80 2.79 -24.82
N LYS A 14 -1.74 3.45 -24.15
CA LYS A 14 -1.96 4.91 -24.28
C LYS A 14 -1.25 5.67 -23.18
N SER A 15 -0.74 6.87 -23.47
CA SER A 15 -0.15 7.75 -22.43
C SER A 15 -1.14 7.97 -21.29
N PHE A 16 -0.68 7.81 -20.08
CA PHE A 16 -1.52 7.91 -18.88
C PHE A 16 -0.77 8.67 -17.78
N ARG A 17 -1.43 9.63 -17.17
CA ARG A 17 -0.91 10.31 -15.99
C ARG A 17 -1.74 9.90 -14.78
N ILE A 18 -1.08 9.47 -13.73
CA ILE A 18 -1.73 9.14 -12.46
C ILE A 18 -1.92 10.45 -11.69
N TYR A 19 -3.18 10.83 -11.49
CA TYR A 19 -3.58 11.88 -10.55
C TYR A 19 -4.31 11.20 -9.40
N SER A 20 -3.56 10.93 -8.32
CA SER A 20 -4.06 10.18 -7.18
C SER A 20 -4.35 11.09 -5.99
N GLY A 21 -5.42 10.79 -5.28
CA GLY A 21 -5.73 11.40 -3.99
C GLY A 21 -5.81 10.33 -2.90
N SER A 22 -5.21 10.63 -1.74
CA SER A 22 -5.23 9.73 -0.58
C SER A 22 -6.58 9.76 0.11
N MET A 23 -7.19 8.59 0.25
CA MET A 23 -8.43 8.42 1.00
C MET A 23 -8.44 7.05 1.69
N HIS A 24 -8.31 7.07 3.01
CA HIS A 24 -8.21 5.84 3.79
C HIS A 24 -9.59 5.37 4.24
N TYR A 25 -10.04 4.19 3.77
CA TYR A 25 -11.36 3.62 4.08
C TYR A 25 -11.61 3.54 5.59
N PHE A 26 -10.61 3.16 6.38
CA PHE A 26 -10.73 2.98 7.83
C PHE A 26 -10.95 4.30 8.62
N ARG A 27 -10.75 5.47 7.99
CA ARG A 27 -11.01 6.81 8.57
C ARG A 27 -12.36 7.40 8.19
N ILE A 28 -13.07 6.74 7.29
CA ILE A 28 -14.34 7.24 6.75
C ILE A 28 -15.42 6.17 6.97
N MET A 29 -16.58 6.58 7.45
CA MET A 29 -17.70 5.65 7.59
C MET A 29 -18.14 5.13 6.22
N PRO A 30 -18.44 3.82 6.09
CA PRO A 30 -18.75 3.18 4.81
C PRO A 30 -19.86 3.85 4.00
N GLU A 31 -20.84 4.45 4.67
CA GLU A 31 -21.97 5.15 4.06
C GLU A 31 -21.51 6.39 3.25
N TYR A 32 -20.32 6.91 3.54
CA TYR A 32 -19.77 8.08 2.86
C TYR A 32 -18.72 7.76 1.81
N TRP A 33 -18.28 6.50 1.67
CA TRP A 33 -17.21 6.14 0.72
C TRP A 33 -17.55 6.57 -0.70
N GLU A 34 -18.71 6.18 -1.21
CA GLU A 34 -19.13 6.54 -2.57
C GLU A 34 -19.17 8.07 -2.76
N ASN A 35 -19.78 8.80 -1.82
CA ASN A 35 -19.86 10.27 -1.90
C ASN A 35 -18.47 10.92 -1.96
N ARG A 36 -17.53 10.45 -1.14
CA ARG A 36 -16.16 10.98 -1.09
C ARG A 36 -15.36 10.63 -2.35
N LEU A 37 -15.50 9.40 -2.85
CA LEU A 37 -14.87 8.96 -4.09
C LEU A 37 -15.40 9.73 -5.31
N ARG A 38 -16.70 9.99 -5.36
CA ARG A 38 -17.30 10.85 -6.42
C ARG A 38 -16.77 12.28 -6.36
N LYS A 39 -16.58 12.86 -5.18
CA LYS A 39 -15.96 14.19 -5.02
C LYS A 39 -14.50 14.19 -5.47
N LEU A 40 -13.74 13.15 -5.12
CA LEU A 40 -12.37 12.99 -5.58
C LEU A 40 -12.31 12.97 -7.11
N LYS A 41 -13.16 12.17 -7.75
CA LYS A 41 -13.25 12.11 -9.21
C LYS A 41 -13.67 13.45 -9.83
N ALA A 42 -14.65 14.12 -9.25
CA ALA A 42 -15.14 15.44 -9.72
C ALA A 42 -14.06 16.53 -9.61
N ALA A 43 -13.10 16.39 -8.69
CA ALA A 43 -11.93 17.26 -8.58
C ALA A 43 -10.83 16.97 -9.62
N GLY A 44 -11.05 16.01 -10.54
CA GLY A 44 -10.13 15.70 -11.65
C GLY A 44 -9.16 14.54 -11.36
N PHE A 45 -9.26 13.90 -10.21
CA PHE A 45 -8.46 12.72 -9.92
C PHE A 45 -8.97 11.50 -10.71
N ASN A 46 -8.05 10.63 -11.11
CA ASN A 46 -8.37 9.38 -11.80
C ASN A 46 -8.03 8.14 -10.95
N THR A 47 -7.38 8.34 -9.83
CA THR A 47 -6.89 7.28 -8.94
C THR A 47 -7.14 7.66 -7.49
N VAL A 48 -7.54 6.70 -6.68
CA VAL A 48 -7.52 6.79 -5.21
C VAL A 48 -6.38 5.94 -4.67
N GLU A 49 -5.66 6.43 -3.68
CA GLU A 49 -4.73 5.59 -2.92
C GLU A 49 -5.23 5.37 -1.50
N THR A 50 -4.95 4.20 -0.96
CA THR A 50 -5.24 3.88 0.45
C THR A 50 -4.17 3.01 1.06
N TYR A 51 -3.84 3.30 2.32
CA TYR A 51 -3.11 2.37 3.18
C TYR A 51 -4.03 1.25 3.66
N VAL A 52 -3.41 0.18 4.17
CA VAL A 52 -4.09 -0.90 4.90
C VAL A 52 -3.57 -0.91 6.34
N CYS A 53 -4.45 -0.69 7.30
CA CYS A 53 -4.04 -0.62 8.71
C CYS A 53 -4.12 -2.00 9.36
N TRP A 54 -3.00 -2.69 9.45
CA TRP A 54 -2.92 -4.06 9.98
C TRP A 54 -3.52 -4.18 11.40
N ASN A 55 -3.22 -3.23 12.31
CA ASN A 55 -3.72 -3.26 13.69
C ASN A 55 -5.26 -3.22 13.80
N MET A 56 -5.95 -2.68 12.80
CA MET A 56 -7.42 -2.69 12.78
C MET A 56 -7.98 -3.98 12.19
N HIS A 57 -7.26 -4.55 11.23
CA HIS A 57 -7.65 -5.84 10.62
C HIS A 57 -7.33 -7.03 11.50
N GLU A 58 -6.31 -6.94 12.35
CA GLU A 58 -5.90 -8.01 13.28
C GLU A 58 -5.68 -7.43 14.69
N PRO A 59 -6.75 -6.99 15.37
CA PRO A 59 -6.65 -6.40 16.71
C PRO A 59 -6.17 -7.41 17.77
N ARG A 60 -6.29 -8.68 17.51
CA ARG A 60 -5.73 -9.80 18.30
C ARG A 60 -5.12 -10.79 17.34
N LYS A 61 -3.97 -11.37 17.71
CA LYS A 61 -3.27 -12.35 16.89
C LYS A 61 -4.21 -13.44 16.36
N GLY A 62 -4.28 -13.61 15.05
CA GLY A 62 -5.11 -14.58 14.35
C GLY A 62 -6.59 -14.22 14.23
N ALA A 63 -7.03 -13.10 14.81
CA ALA A 63 -8.43 -12.65 14.73
C ALA A 63 -8.57 -11.52 13.69
N PHE A 64 -8.77 -11.91 12.44
CA PHE A 64 -8.90 -10.98 11.33
C PHE A 64 -10.33 -10.46 11.15
N ASP A 65 -10.46 -9.15 10.85
CA ASP A 65 -11.72 -8.50 10.52
C ASP A 65 -11.56 -7.66 9.22
N PHE A 66 -12.33 -8.03 8.21
CA PHE A 66 -12.44 -7.32 6.93
C PHE A 66 -13.90 -6.93 6.66
N THR A 67 -14.66 -6.62 7.70
CA THR A 67 -16.07 -6.30 7.60
C THR A 67 -16.39 -4.84 7.96
N GLY A 68 -17.56 -4.36 7.58
CA GLY A 68 -18.05 -3.03 7.94
C GLY A 68 -17.10 -1.94 7.50
N ARG A 69 -16.57 -1.16 8.45
CA ARG A 69 -15.61 -0.09 8.17
C ARG A 69 -14.21 -0.58 7.76
N PHE A 70 -13.94 -1.86 7.93
CA PHE A 70 -12.69 -2.51 7.54
C PHE A 70 -12.83 -3.29 6.24
N ASP A 71 -13.96 -3.22 5.55
CA ASP A 71 -14.21 -3.87 4.26
C ASP A 71 -13.48 -3.13 3.12
N ILE A 72 -12.17 -3.36 3.03
CA ILE A 72 -11.32 -2.81 1.97
C ILE A 72 -11.79 -3.28 0.59
N ARG A 73 -12.27 -4.52 0.48
CA ARG A 73 -12.78 -5.07 -0.77
C ARG A 73 -13.94 -4.22 -1.31
N ARG A 74 -14.93 -3.94 -0.47
CA ARG A 74 -16.06 -3.07 -0.82
C ARG A 74 -15.61 -1.66 -1.17
N PHE A 75 -14.64 -1.08 -0.42
CA PHE A 75 -14.12 0.24 -0.72
C PHE A 75 -13.48 0.31 -2.12
N ILE A 76 -12.62 -0.67 -2.48
CA ILE A 76 -11.96 -0.73 -3.79
C ILE A 76 -12.98 -0.94 -4.90
N LYS A 77 -13.99 -1.81 -4.71
CA LYS A 77 -15.08 -1.98 -5.67
C LYS A 77 -15.89 -0.71 -5.87
N THR A 78 -16.21 0.00 -4.78
CA THR A 78 -16.89 1.31 -4.87
C THR A 78 -16.06 2.32 -5.66
N ALA A 79 -14.74 2.33 -5.49
CA ALA A 79 -13.85 3.16 -6.31
C ALA A 79 -13.93 2.78 -7.80
N GLN A 80 -13.97 1.48 -8.12
CA GLN A 80 -14.14 0.98 -9.49
C GLN A 80 -15.47 1.42 -10.09
N GLU A 81 -16.56 1.28 -9.37
CA GLU A 81 -17.92 1.70 -9.80
C GLU A 81 -17.99 3.21 -10.07
N VAL A 82 -17.31 4.01 -9.26
CA VAL A 82 -17.15 5.45 -9.49
C VAL A 82 -16.25 5.74 -10.70
N GLY A 83 -15.45 4.77 -11.16
CA GLY A 83 -14.52 4.88 -12.28
C GLY A 83 -13.19 5.50 -11.88
N LEU A 84 -12.68 5.15 -10.70
CA LEU A 84 -11.34 5.44 -10.22
C LEU A 84 -10.48 4.17 -10.25
N TYR A 85 -9.23 4.31 -10.63
CA TYR A 85 -8.21 3.30 -10.33
C TYR A 85 -7.86 3.35 -8.84
N ALA A 86 -7.18 2.30 -8.36
CA ALA A 86 -6.73 2.22 -6.98
C ALA A 86 -5.24 1.91 -6.88
N ILE A 87 -4.57 2.57 -5.94
CA ILE A 87 -3.24 2.20 -5.47
C ILE A 87 -3.40 1.72 -4.03
N VAL A 88 -2.90 0.52 -3.72
CA VAL A 88 -2.95 -0.05 -2.38
C VAL A 88 -1.56 -0.02 -1.76
N ARG A 89 -1.48 0.44 -0.52
CA ARG A 89 -0.25 0.54 0.26
C ARG A 89 -0.37 -0.37 1.51
N PRO A 90 -0.03 -1.67 1.39
CA PRO A 90 -0.33 -2.67 2.43
C PRO A 90 0.44 -2.49 3.74
N GLY A 91 1.58 -1.87 3.69
CA GLY A 91 2.49 -1.77 4.82
C GLY A 91 3.50 -2.94 4.81
N SER A 92 3.77 -3.58 5.87
CA SER A 92 3.22 -3.76 7.24
C SER A 92 3.14 -2.50 8.13
N TYR A 93 4.08 -1.60 8.04
CA TYR A 93 4.08 -0.26 8.65
C TYR A 93 3.58 0.75 7.62
N ILE A 94 2.66 1.63 8.02
CA ILE A 94 2.05 2.61 7.10
C ILE A 94 2.29 4.08 7.50
N CYS A 95 2.86 4.34 8.67
CA CYS A 95 2.96 5.68 9.24
C CYS A 95 1.58 6.35 9.37
N ALA A 96 1.21 7.18 8.42
CA ALA A 96 -0.14 7.73 8.18
C ALA A 96 -0.74 8.47 9.38
N GLU A 97 0.06 9.01 10.31
CA GLU A 97 -0.40 9.55 11.61
C GLU A 97 -1.43 8.58 12.25
N TRP A 98 -1.09 7.30 12.24
CA TRP A 98 -1.91 6.23 12.79
C TRP A 98 -1.21 5.54 13.96
N ASP A 99 -2.00 5.04 14.89
CA ASP A 99 -1.52 4.40 16.11
C ASP A 99 -0.51 3.29 15.78
N PHE A 100 0.68 3.37 16.37
CA PHE A 100 1.83 2.50 16.16
C PHE A 100 2.19 2.30 14.66
N GLY A 101 1.91 3.29 13.82
CA GLY A 101 2.12 3.21 12.36
C GLY A 101 1.37 2.05 11.69
N GLY A 102 0.26 1.62 12.28
CA GLY A 102 -0.57 0.53 11.78
C GLY A 102 -0.15 -0.86 12.23
N LEU A 103 0.96 -1.00 12.94
CA LEU A 103 1.39 -2.30 13.47
C LEU A 103 0.51 -2.74 14.66
N PRO A 104 0.15 -4.02 14.77
CA PRO A 104 -0.62 -4.50 15.91
C PRO A 104 0.18 -4.47 17.23
N ALA A 105 -0.41 -3.91 18.29
CA ALA A 105 0.23 -3.81 19.59
C ALA A 105 0.54 -5.19 20.22
N TRP A 106 -0.16 -6.25 19.83
CA TRP A 106 0.10 -7.60 20.34
C TRP A 106 1.47 -8.15 19.94
N LEU A 107 2.13 -7.60 18.90
CA LEU A 107 3.51 -7.91 18.55
C LEU A 107 4.47 -7.64 19.72
N LEU A 108 4.17 -6.61 20.54
CA LEU A 108 5.01 -6.23 21.69
C LEU A 108 4.88 -7.17 22.89
N LYS A 109 4.04 -8.21 22.85
CA LYS A 109 3.98 -9.24 23.89
C LYS A 109 5.28 -10.04 23.98
N ASP A 110 5.91 -10.28 22.84
CA ASP A 110 7.24 -10.83 22.81
C ASP A 110 8.28 -9.71 23.00
N ARG A 111 9.00 -9.75 24.12
CA ARG A 111 10.05 -8.76 24.43
C ARG A 111 11.24 -8.80 23.48
N ASN A 112 11.41 -9.89 22.75
CA ASN A 112 12.49 -10.07 21.79
C ASN A 112 12.05 -9.66 20.36
N MET A 113 10.78 -9.34 20.16
CA MET A 113 10.26 -8.96 18.85
C MET A 113 11.03 -7.78 18.25
N ARG A 114 11.50 -7.97 17.04
CA ARG A 114 12.16 -6.94 16.25
C ARG A 114 11.28 -6.64 15.04
N LEU A 115 10.90 -5.38 14.92
CA LEU A 115 9.94 -4.92 13.91
C LEU A 115 10.67 -4.34 12.69
N ARG A 116 10.01 -4.40 11.54
CA ARG A 116 10.50 -3.80 10.28
C ARG A 116 11.94 -4.25 9.94
N CYS A 117 12.21 -5.54 10.06
CA CYS A 117 13.51 -6.14 9.74
C CYS A 117 13.34 -7.63 9.40
N ALA A 118 14.39 -8.29 8.91
CA ALA A 118 14.39 -9.72 8.57
C ALA A 118 14.46 -10.63 9.84
N TYR A 119 13.62 -10.31 10.83
CA TYR A 119 13.48 -11.13 12.02
C TYR A 119 12.41 -12.21 11.77
N PRO A 120 12.74 -13.53 11.88
CA PRO A 120 11.87 -14.60 11.38
C PRO A 120 10.45 -14.58 11.95
N GLU A 121 10.29 -14.34 13.26
CA GLU A 121 8.98 -14.30 13.90
C GLU A 121 8.13 -13.12 13.42
N TYR A 122 8.75 -11.97 13.19
CA TYR A 122 8.08 -10.82 12.63
C TYR A 122 7.64 -11.08 11.17
N LEU A 123 8.55 -11.63 10.37
CA LEU A 123 8.27 -11.98 8.99
C LEU A 123 7.14 -13.00 8.86
N GLN A 124 7.05 -13.97 9.78
CA GLN A 124 5.93 -14.91 9.81
C GLN A 124 4.59 -14.19 10.05
N HIS A 125 4.53 -13.26 10.99
CA HIS A 125 3.31 -12.50 11.25
C HIS A 125 2.92 -11.60 10.08
N VAL A 126 3.90 -10.97 9.44
CA VAL A 126 3.68 -10.20 8.21
C VAL A 126 3.15 -11.11 7.10
N SER A 127 3.71 -12.31 6.94
CA SER A 127 3.25 -13.30 5.97
C SER A 127 1.78 -13.69 6.20
N ASP A 128 1.41 -14.00 7.44
CA ASP A 128 0.03 -14.37 7.80
C ASP A 128 -0.95 -13.25 7.44
N PHE A 129 -0.57 -11.99 7.75
CA PHE A 129 -1.38 -10.82 7.40
C PHE A 129 -1.53 -10.63 5.90
N TYR A 130 -0.41 -10.74 5.13
CA TYR A 130 -0.45 -10.54 3.68
C TYR A 130 -1.28 -11.62 2.98
N HIS A 131 -1.14 -12.88 3.34
CA HIS A 131 -1.98 -13.95 2.80
C HIS A 131 -3.46 -13.66 3.03
N ARG A 132 -3.83 -13.28 4.26
CA ARG A 132 -5.22 -12.95 4.59
C ARG A 132 -5.73 -11.70 3.85
N LEU A 133 -4.90 -10.66 3.71
CA LEU A 133 -5.25 -9.47 2.94
C LEU A 133 -5.47 -9.80 1.45
N PHE A 134 -4.58 -10.61 0.87
CA PHE A 134 -4.67 -10.95 -0.55
C PHE A 134 -5.87 -11.85 -0.89
N GLU A 135 -6.43 -12.60 0.07
CA GLU A 135 -7.74 -13.26 -0.10
C GLU A 135 -8.86 -12.23 -0.36
N GLU A 136 -8.74 -11.02 0.21
CA GLU A 136 -9.73 -9.96 0.03
C GLU A 136 -9.54 -9.13 -1.25
N ILE A 137 -8.30 -8.89 -1.66
CA ILE A 137 -8.01 -7.92 -2.73
C ILE A 137 -7.32 -8.49 -3.96
N GLY A 138 -6.84 -9.73 -3.91
CA GLY A 138 -6.00 -10.30 -4.98
C GLY A 138 -6.68 -10.34 -6.35
N ASP A 139 -7.99 -10.59 -6.40
CA ASP A 139 -8.81 -10.59 -7.63
C ASP A 139 -9.27 -9.20 -8.08
N LEU A 140 -8.96 -8.15 -7.30
CA LEU A 140 -9.30 -6.75 -7.64
C LEU A 140 -8.18 -6.04 -8.41
N GLN A 141 -7.13 -6.75 -8.76
CA GLN A 141 -6.05 -6.23 -9.59
C GLN A 141 -6.53 -6.01 -11.02
N GLN A 142 -5.97 -5.01 -11.70
CA GLN A 142 -6.32 -4.69 -13.08
C GLN A 142 -6.11 -5.87 -14.04
N SER A 143 -5.10 -6.69 -13.80
CA SER A 143 -4.85 -7.92 -14.53
C SER A 143 -5.97 -8.95 -14.45
N GLU A 144 -6.82 -8.87 -13.42
CA GLU A 144 -7.96 -9.74 -13.16
C GLU A 144 -9.31 -9.05 -13.47
N GLY A 145 -9.29 -7.88 -14.10
CA GLY A 145 -10.49 -7.10 -14.39
C GLY A 145 -10.91 -6.12 -13.30
N GLY A 146 -10.12 -6.01 -12.23
CA GLY A 146 -10.32 -5.02 -11.17
C GLY A 146 -9.72 -3.64 -11.52
N ASN A 147 -9.55 -2.81 -10.51
CA ASN A 147 -9.04 -1.44 -10.65
C ASN A 147 -7.76 -1.14 -9.87
N ILE A 148 -7.19 -2.09 -9.14
CA ILE A 148 -5.87 -1.91 -8.51
C ILE A 148 -4.82 -1.92 -9.61
N ILE A 149 -4.04 -0.83 -9.72
CA ILE A 149 -3.02 -0.64 -10.76
C ILE A 149 -1.59 -0.71 -10.26
N ALA A 150 -1.38 -0.50 -8.95
CA ALA A 150 -0.06 -0.58 -8.32
C ALA A 150 -0.19 -0.88 -6.83
N MET A 151 0.87 -1.47 -6.25
CA MET A 151 0.97 -1.73 -4.81
C MET A 151 2.35 -1.31 -4.30
N GLN A 152 2.41 -0.76 -3.08
CA GLN A 152 3.66 -0.32 -2.46
C GLN A 152 4.28 -1.43 -1.62
N ILE A 153 5.60 -1.55 -1.72
CA ILE A 153 6.43 -2.36 -0.82
C ILE A 153 6.81 -1.49 0.37
N GLU A 154 6.44 -1.90 1.58
CA GLU A 154 6.72 -1.20 2.83
C GLU A 154 6.28 0.29 2.81
N ASN A 155 6.78 1.15 3.67
CA ASN A 155 6.52 2.59 3.65
C ASN A 155 7.68 3.36 4.29
N GLU A 156 8.31 4.24 3.50
CA GLU A 156 9.41 5.10 3.94
C GLU A 156 10.48 4.34 4.72
N TYR A 157 10.81 3.13 4.24
CA TYR A 157 11.72 2.26 4.97
C TYR A 157 13.10 2.88 5.14
N GLY A 158 13.55 3.68 4.19
CA GLY A 158 14.84 4.36 4.22
C GLY A 158 14.99 5.36 5.36
N SER A 159 13.89 5.88 5.91
CA SER A 159 13.92 6.72 7.13
C SER A 159 14.04 5.90 8.42
N TYR A 160 13.85 4.58 8.35
CA TYR A 160 13.91 3.66 9.48
C TYR A 160 15.12 2.74 9.44
N GLY A 161 15.47 2.21 8.27
CA GLY A 161 16.52 1.21 8.11
C GLY A 161 17.04 1.11 6.68
N ASN A 162 17.91 0.14 6.47
CA ASN A 162 18.55 -0.10 5.17
C ASN A 162 18.73 -1.60 4.84
N GLU A 163 17.99 -2.48 5.52
CA GLU A 163 18.10 -3.93 5.38
C GLU A 163 17.39 -4.39 4.11
N LYS A 164 18.13 -4.59 3.03
CA LYS A 164 17.59 -4.99 1.72
C LYS A 164 16.95 -6.37 1.75
N GLU A 165 17.43 -7.26 2.59
CA GLU A 165 16.86 -8.59 2.78
C GLU A 165 15.39 -8.51 3.22
N TYR A 166 15.07 -7.59 4.16
CA TYR A 166 13.71 -7.34 4.59
C TYR A 166 12.82 -6.84 3.44
N LEU A 167 13.28 -5.84 2.69
CA LEU A 167 12.51 -5.32 1.55
C LEU A 167 12.29 -6.38 0.47
N ARG A 168 13.31 -7.19 0.18
CA ARG A 168 13.21 -8.31 -0.77
C ARG A 168 12.24 -9.39 -0.29
N TYR A 169 12.22 -9.64 1.02
CA TYR A 169 11.23 -10.55 1.60
C TYR A 169 9.80 -10.05 1.36
N ILE A 170 9.52 -8.76 1.65
CA ILE A 170 8.19 -8.18 1.41
C ILE A 170 7.82 -8.23 -0.07
N GLU A 171 8.71 -7.84 -0.96
CA GLU A 171 8.51 -7.94 -2.41
C GLU A 171 8.14 -9.37 -2.83
N LYS A 172 8.98 -10.33 -2.43
CA LYS A 172 8.74 -11.74 -2.76
C LYS A 172 7.41 -12.24 -2.20
N LEU A 173 7.09 -11.89 -0.95
CA LEU A 173 5.83 -12.25 -0.33
C LEU A 173 4.63 -11.72 -1.12
N MET A 174 4.68 -10.45 -1.55
CA MET A 174 3.62 -9.87 -2.39
C MET A 174 3.47 -10.62 -3.72
N LEU A 175 4.58 -10.99 -4.36
CA LEU A 175 4.57 -11.77 -5.60
C LEU A 175 4.01 -13.19 -5.35
N ASP A 176 4.44 -13.86 -4.29
CA ASP A 176 3.95 -15.19 -3.90
C ASP A 176 2.44 -15.17 -3.56
N CYS A 177 1.93 -14.08 -2.98
CA CYS A 177 0.50 -13.85 -2.76
C CYS A 177 -0.27 -13.52 -4.06
N GLY A 178 0.41 -13.43 -5.21
CA GLY A 178 -0.21 -13.27 -6.52
C GLY A 178 -0.29 -11.82 -7.02
N THR A 179 0.60 -10.92 -6.58
CA THR A 179 0.68 -9.58 -7.18
C THR A 179 1.10 -9.66 -8.64
N LYS A 180 0.31 -9.05 -9.51
CA LYS A 180 0.52 -8.97 -10.97
C LYS A 180 0.59 -7.52 -11.47
N VAL A 181 0.30 -6.57 -10.62
CA VAL A 181 0.39 -5.14 -10.93
C VAL A 181 1.75 -4.58 -10.53
N MET A 182 2.03 -3.35 -10.92
CA MET A 182 3.29 -2.69 -10.64
C MET A 182 3.55 -2.60 -9.13
N LEU A 183 4.73 -3.04 -8.71
CA LEU A 183 5.26 -2.78 -7.36
C LEU A 183 6.12 -1.53 -7.37
N PHE A 184 6.09 -0.77 -6.27
CA PHE A 184 6.93 0.41 -6.10
C PHE A 184 7.32 0.60 -4.63
N THR A 185 8.42 1.33 -4.41
CA THR A 185 8.82 1.86 -3.10
C THR A 185 8.56 3.35 -3.03
N SER A 186 8.40 3.89 -1.83
CA SER A 186 8.20 5.32 -1.60
C SER A 186 8.96 5.74 -0.36
N ASP A 187 9.91 6.66 -0.52
CA ASP A 187 10.82 7.12 0.53
C ASP A 187 10.93 8.64 0.52
N GLY A 188 11.50 9.22 1.58
CA GLY A 188 11.81 10.65 1.61
C GLY A 188 12.81 11.06 0.53
N ASP A 189 12.94 12.36 0.31
CA ASP A 189 13.76 12.98 -0.75
C ASP A 189 15.27 13.04 -0.45
N ASP A 190 15.70 12.55 0.70
CA ASP A 190 17.11 12.46 1.07
C ASP A 190 17.79 11.23 0.44
N ASN A 191 19.04 11.41 -0.03
CA ASN A 191 19.82 10.34 -0.65
C ASN A 191 20.01 9.11 0.26
N SER A 192 20.13 9.29 1.55
CA SER A 192 20.26 8.18 2.50
C SER A 192 18.96 7.40 2.63
N MET A 193 17.81 8.08 2.67
CA MET A 193 16.48 7.47 2.71
C MET A 193 16.21 6.70 1.42
N LEU A 194 16.46 7.31 0.27
CA LEU A 194 16.35 6.62 -1.01
C LEU A 194 17.26 5.41 -1.12
N SER A 195 18.52 5.55 -0.72
CA SER A 195 19.47 4.44 -0.71
C SER A 195 19.03 3.34 0.26
N GLY A 196 18.48 3.67 1.43
CA GLY A 196 17.99 2.73 2.43
C GLY A 196 16.71 2.02 2.01
N GLY A 197 15.71 2.74 1.50
CA GLY A 197 14.34 2.26 1.29
C GLY A 197 14.04 1.70 -0.09
N THR A 198 14.90 1.89 -1.11
CA THR A 198 14.62 1.45 -2.48
C THR A 198 15.27 0.12 -2.84
N LEU A 199 14.72 -0.54 -3.85
CA LEU A 199 15.30 -1.70 -4.53
C LEU A 199 15.69 -1.32 -5.96
N PRO A 200 16.82 -1.82 -6.51
CA PRO A 200 17.35 -1.37 -7.80
C PRO A 200 16.40 -1.55 -8.99
N ASP A 201 15.63 -2.63 -8.97
CA ASP A 201 14.74 -3.13 -10.03
C ASP A 201 13.26 -2.84 -9.78
N VAL A 202 12.95 -2.11 -8.69
CA VAL A 202 11.58 -1.70 -8.33
C VAL A 202 11.40 -0.22 -8.63
N PHE A 203 10.23 0.16 -9.13
CA PHE A 203 9.90 1.56 -9.38
C PHE A 203 9.95 2.38 -8.08
N LYS A 204 10.55 3.55 -8.14
CA LYS A 204 10.81 4.42 -6.98
C LYS A 204 9.94 5.66 -7.03
N THR A 205 9.37 6.03 -5.91
CA THR A 205 8.65 7.29 -5.74
C THR A 205 9.22 8.07 -4.55
N LEU A 206 9.00 9.37 -4.54
CA LEU A 206 9.42 10.27 -3.47
C LEU A 206 8.21 10.73 -2.66
N ASN A 207 8.35 10.72 -1.34
CA ASN A 207 7.44 11.39 -0.41
C ASN A 207 8.07 12.69 0.06
N PHE A 208 7.36 13.80 -0.10
CA PHE A 208 7.78 15.10 0.43
C PHE A 208 6.55 15.93 0.81
N GLY A 209 6.67 16.71 1.88
CA GLY A 209 5.56 17.51 2.42
C GLY A 209 5.59 18.98 2.01
N SER A 210 6.72 19.48 1.47
CA SER A 210 6.95 20.88 1.11
C SER A 210 8.11 21.00 0.14
N ARG A 211 8.34 22.23 -0.39
CA ARG A 211 9.49 22.57 -1.23
C ARG A 211 9.61 21.76 -2.52
N ALA A 212 8.50 21.44 -3.16
CA ALA A 212 8.48 20.67 -4.42
C ALA A 212 9.36 21.27 -5.54
N SER A 213 9.69 22.57 -5.46
CA SER A 213 10.57 23.26 -6.41
C SER A 213 12.07 23.03 -6.14
N GLU A 214 12.42 22.41 -5.02
CA GLU A 214 13.81 22.17 -4.60
C GLU A 214 14.25 20.71 -4.80
N ILE A 215 13.34 19.85 -5.29
CA ILE A 215 13.52 18.41 -5.45
C ILE A 215 13.75 18.03 -6.91
#